data_586ee3ea26bd9ff3162169ede1d36913
#
_entry.id   586ee3ea26bd9ff3162169ede1d36913
#
_cell.length_a   1.000
_cell.length_b   1.000
_cell.length_c   1.000
_cell.angle_alpha   90.00
_cell.angle_beta   90.00
_cell.angle_gamma   90.00
#
_symmetry.space_group_name_H-M   'P 1'
#
loop_
_entity.id
_entity.type
_entity.pdbx_description
1 polymer ?
#
loop_
_entity_poly.entity_id
_entity_poly.type
_entity_poly.pdbx_seq_one_letter_code
_entity_poly.pdbx_strand_id
1 'polypeptide(L)'
;EDIITHMNEDHADAMVLYCKTMSDATAVESATMTAIDRYGFEMHATLPDGTYPIRLAFEKEATTPDEARVELVRMVKKARKMLSSQGRENAED
;
A
#
# COMPACT_ATOMS: atom_id res chain seq x y z
N GLU A 1 -10.79 -7.79 -8.95
CA GLU A 1 -12.13 -7.50 -8.54
C GLU A 1 -12.36 -7.78 -7.11
N ASP A 2 -12.46 -9.07 -6.74
CA ASP A 2 -12.66 -9.41 -5.34
C ASP A 2 -11.54 -8.86 -4.48
N ILE A 3 -10.31 -8.92 -4.97
CA ILE A 3 -9.18 -8.41 -4.23
C ILE A 3 -9.32 -6.91 -4.03
N ILE A 4 -9.68 -6.19 -5.08
CA ILE A 4 -9.82 -4.74 -5.01
C ILE A 4 -10.90 -4.36 -4.01
N THR A 5 -12.07 -5.00 -4.10
CA THR A 5 -13.17 -4.73 -3.20
C THR A 5 -12.78 -5.02 -1.76
N HIS A 6 -12.18 -6.18 -1.53
CA HIS A 6 -11.79 -6.60 -0.19
C HIS A 6 -10.77 -5.64 0.41
N MET A 7 -9.77 -5.25 -0.38
CA MET A 7 -8.75 -4.32 0.12
C MET A 7 -9.36 -2.97 0.48
N ASN A 8 -10.27 -2.49 -0.34
CA ASN A 8 -10.87 -1.17 -0.08
C ASN A 8 -11.84 -1.20 1.10
N GLU A 9 -12.53 -2.31 1.32
CA GLU A 9 -13.52 -2.40 2.40
C GLU A 9 -12.88 -2.76 3.73
N ASP A 10 -11.92 -3.68 3.71
CA ASP A 10 -11.41 -4.24 4.96
C ASP A 10 -9.99 -3.80 5.29
N HIS A 11 -9.26 -3.27 4.31
CA HIS A 11 -7.85 -2.94 4.49
C HIS A 11 -7.50 -1.56 3.96
N ALA A 12 -8.44 -0.61 4.10
CA ALA A 12 -8.19 0.76 3.65
C ALA A 12 -6.99 1.38 4.37
N ASP A 13 -6.78 1.01 5.63
CA ASP A 13 -5.64 1.49 6.39
C ASP A 13 -4.32 1.00 5.80
N ALA A 14 -4.31 -0.21 5.22
CA ALA A 14 -3.12 -0.73 4.57
C ALA A 14 -2.76 0.11 3.34
N MET A 15 -3.78 0.58 2.60
CA MET A 15 -3.54 1.43 1.44
C MET A 15 -2.83 2.71 1.84
N VAL A 16 -3.29 3.34 2.93
CA VAL A 16 -2.68 4.56 3.44
C VAL A 16 -1.24 4.27 3.88
N LEU A 17 -1.03 3.15 4.52
CA LEU A 17 0.30 2.77 4.99
C LEU A 17 1.27 2.57 3.82
N TYR A 18 0.82 1.93 2.75
CA TYR A 18 1.64 1.77 1.54
C TYR A 18 2.08 3.13 1.02
N CYS A 19 1.13 4.08 0.95
CA CYS A 19 1.45 5.42 0.43
C CYS A 19 2.50 6.10 1.31
N LYS A 20 2.36 6.00 2.61
CA LYS A 20 3.25 6.70 3.54
C LYS A 20 4.65 6.11 3.56
N THR A 21 4.78 4.81 3.35
CA THR A 21 6.07 4.15 3.51
C THR A 21 6.75 3.82 2.18
N MET A 22 5.98 3.68 1.11
CA MET A 22 6.52 3.20 -0.16
C MET A 22 6.37 4.21 -1.28
N SER A 23 5.90 5.42 -0.98
CA SER A 23 5.81 6.48 -1.98
C SER A 23 6.11 7.80 -1.30
N ASP A 24 6.12 8.87 -2.10
CA ASP A 24 6.37 10.21 -1.58
C ASP A 24 5.12 10.85 -1.01
N ALA A 25 3.97 10.21 -1.11
CA ALA A 25 2.70 10.77 -0.67
C ALA A 25 2.53 10.60 0.84
N THR A 26 3.39 11.25 1.63
CA THR A 26 3.38 11.08 3.08
C THR A 26 2.25 11.81 3.76
N ALA A 27 1.65 12.80 3.09
CA ALA A 27 0.52 13.55 3.64
C ALA A 27 -0.82 12.94 3.25
N VAL A 28 -0.83 11.69 2.80
CA VAL A 28 -2.04 11.03 2.34
C VAL A 28 -3.06 10.92 3.46
N GLU A 29 -4.33 11.22 3.11
CA GLU A 29 -5.45 11.14 4.05
C GLU A 29 -6.25 9.86 3.85
N SER A 30 -6.37 9.42 2.61
CA SER A 30 -7.04 8.18 2.27
C SER A 30 -6.51 7.66 0.96
N ALA A 31 -6.73 6.38 0.70
CA ALA A 31 -6.27 5.76 -0.54
C ALA A 31 -7.21 4.64 -0.92
N THR A 32 -7.47 4.50 -2.22
CA THR A 32 -8.39 3.51 -2.77
C THR A 32 -7.67 2.74 -3.87
N MET A 33 -7.67 1.42 -3.80
CA MET A 33 -7.11 0.60 -4.86
C MET A 33 -8.04 0.64 -6.06
N THR A 34 -7.50 0.92 -7.23
CA THR A 34 -8.28 1.07 -8.46
C THR A 34 -7.98 -0.01 -9.49
N ALA A 35 -6.80 -0.63 -9.42
CA ALA A 35 -6.41 -1.65 -10.37
C ALA A 35 -5.35 -2.54 -9.75
N ILE A 36 -5.29 -3.79 -10.20
CA ILE A 36 -4.28 -4.74 -9.77
C ILE A 36 -3.96 -5.65 -10.94
N ASP A 37 -2.68 -5.95 -11.12
CA ASP A 37 -2.26 -6.89 -12.15
C ASP A 37 -1.13 -7.74 -11.59
N ARG A 38 -0.48 -8.53 -12.46
CA ARG A 38 0.54 -9.47 -12.00
C ARG A 38 1.81 -8.78 -11.49
N TYR A 39 2.00 -7.53 -11.84
CA TYR A 39 3.24 -6.81 -11.50
C TYR A 39 3.07 -5.87 -10.33
N GLY A 40 1.85 -5.53 -9.96
CA GLY A 40 1.61 -4.59 -8.88
C GLY A 40 0.19 -4.08 -8.89
N PHE A 41 -0.01 -2.90 -8.30
CA PHE A 41 -1.36 -2.34 -8.21
C PHE A 41 -1.29 -0.82 -8.26
N GLU A 42 -2.44 -0.24 -8.54
CA GLU A 42 -2.60 1.20 -8.62
C GLU A 42 -3.61 1.66 -7.58
N MET A 43 -3.33 2.80 -6.98
CA MET A 43 -4.21 3.42 -6.00
C MET A 43 -4.45 4.86 -6.39
N HIS A 44 -5.58 5.41 -5.95
CA HIS A 44 -5.78 6.85 -5.94
C HIS A 44 -5.61 7.31 -4.51
N ALA A 45 -4.63 8.16 -4.28
CA ALA A 45 -4.34 8.69 -2.95
C ALA A 45 -4.86 10.10 -2.84
N THR A 46 -5.61 10.37 -1.78
CA THR A 46 -6.17 11.69 -1.52
C THR A 46 -5.27 12.41 -0.53
N LEU A 47 -4.73 13.53 -0.98
CA LEU A 47 -3.91 14.41 -0.18
C LEU A 47 -4.65 15.73 0.01
N PRO A 48 -4.15 16.62 0.90
CA PRO A 48 -4.85 17.90 1.12
C PRO A 48 -5.07 18.74 -0.12
N ASP A 49 -4.17 18.63 -1.11
CA ASP A 49 -4.27 19.44 -2.32
C ASP A 49 -4.84 18.69 -3.53
N GLY A 50 -5.31 17.45 -3.34
CA GLY A 50 -5.93 16.74 -4.47
C GLY A 50 -5.76 15.25 -4.39
N THR A 51 -6.22 14.57 -5.44
CA THR A 51 -6.14 13.11 -5.55
C THR A 51 -5.20 12.74 -6.68
N TYR A 52 -4.30 11.80 -6.43
CA TYR A 52 -3.24 11.44 -7.36
C TYR A 52 -3.15 9.92 -7.51
N PRO A 53 -2.84 9.45 -8.74
CA PRO A 53 -2.61 8.01 -8.94
C PRO A 53 -1.23 7.62 -8.42
N ILE A 54 -1.15 6.47 -7.77
CA ILE A 54 0.10 5.93 -7.27
C ILE A 54 0.15 4.46 -7.66
N ARG A 55 1.25 4.05 -8.28
CA ARG A 55 1.44 2.65 -8.65
C ARG A 55 2.60 2.09 -7.86
N LEU A 56 2.40 0.91 -7.27
CA LEU A 56 3.44 0.19 -6.55
C LEU A 56 3.61 -1.19 -7.16
N ALA A 57 4.84 -1.65 -7.19
CA ALA A 57 5.19 -2.94 -7.79
C ALA A 57 5.31 -4.01 -6.71
N PHE A 58 4.87 -5.22 -7.04
CA PHE A 58 5.14 -6.39 -6.20
C PHE A 58 6.63 -6.74 -6.28
N GLU A 59 7.14 -7.40 -5.25
CA GLU A 59 8.52 -7.89 -5.28
C GLU A 59 8.65 -9.05 -6.25
N LYS A 60 7.60 -9.86 -6.38
CA LYS A 60 7.58 -10.98 -7.31
C LYS A 60 6.31 -10.89 -8.13
N GLU A 61 6.40 -11.32 -9.39
CA GLU A 61 5.24 -11.37 -10.25
C GLU A 61 4.20 -12.32 -9.65
N ALA A 62 2.95 -11.88 -9.60
CA ALA A 62 1.85 -12.66 -9.05
C ALA A 62 1.00 -13.17 -10.20
N THR A 63 1.07 -14.47 -10.50
CA THR A 63 0.38 -15.03 -11.65
C THR A 63 -1.01 -15.58 -11.32
N THR A 64 -1.36 -15.60 -10.02
CA THR A 64 -2.69 -16.04 -9.58
C THR A 64 -3.21 -15.05 -8.55
N PRO A 65 -4.54 -15.02 -8.32
CA PRO A 65 -5.08 -14.16 -7.25
C PRO A 65 -4.50 -14.48 -5.89
N ASP A 66 -4.24 -15.75 -5.60
CA ASP A 66 -3.65 -16.10 -4.31
C ASP A 66 -2.25 -15.54 -4.16
N GLU A 67 -1.47 -15.56 -5.24
CA GLU A 67 -0.12 -15.00 -5.20
C GLU A 67 -0.19 -13.48 -5.00
N ALA A 68 -1.17 -12.84 -5.62
CA ALA A 68 -1.35 -11.41 -5.43
C ALA A 68 -1.66 -11.08 -3.97
N ARG A 69 -2.50 -11.89 -3.33
CA ARG A 69 -2.81 -11.69 -1.91
C ARG A 69 -1.57 -11.85 -1.05
N VAL A 70 -0.75 -12.86 -1.36
CA VAL A 70 0.50 -13.08 -0.64
C VAL A 70 1.42 -11.87 -0.76
N GLU A 71 1.52 -11.30 -1.97
CA GLU A 71 2.37 -10.14 -2.18
C GLU A 71 1.86 -8.92 -1.42
N LEU A 72 0.54 -8.73 -1.38
CA LEU A 72 -0.04 -7.62 -0.63
C LEU A 72 0.24 -7.76 0.86
N VAL A 73 0.11 -8.97 1.41
CA VAL A 73 0.42 -9.21 2.82
C VAL A 73 1.90 -8.96 3.10
N ARG A 74 2.76 -9.41 2.19
CA ARG A 74 4.20 -9.19 2.33
C ARG A 74 4.51 -7.70 2.38
N MET A 75 3.85 -6.92 1.54
CA MET A 75 4.05 -5.47 1.50
C MET A 75 3.56 -4.80 2.77
N VAL A 76 2.42 -5.24 3.33
CA VAL A 76 1.92 -4.69 4.59
C VAL A 76 2.92 -4.94 5.70
N LYS A 77 3.46 -6.14 5.78
CA LYS A 77 4.44 -6.47 6.81
C LYS A 77 5.69 -5.62 6.65
N LYS A 78 6.15 -5.45 5.42
CA LYS A 78 7.31 -4.62 5.14
C LYS A 78 7.05 -3.17 5.51
N ALA A 79 5.86 -2.66 5.18
CA ALA A 79 5.51 -1.28 5.49
C ALA A 79 5.45 -1.05 6.99
N ARG A 80 4.89 -1.98 7.74
CA ARG A 80 4.83 -1.87 9.19
C ARG A 80 6.22 -1.89 9.80
N LYS A 81 7.11 -2.70 9.24
CA LYS A 81 8.48 -2.78 9.70
C LYS A 81 9.21 -1.48 9.43
N MET A 82 8.99 -0.88 8.27
CA MET A 82 9.60 0.40 7.93
C MET A 82 9.16 1.49 8.90
N LEU A 83 7.86 1.53 9.19
CA LEU A 83 7.31 2.51 10.11
C LEU A 83 7.85 2.29 11.52
N SER A 84 7.94 1.05 11.94
CA SER A 84 8.43 0.70 13.26
C SER A 84 9.91 1.08 13.44
N SER A 85 10.71 0.86 12.38
CA SER A 85 12.12 1.23 12.41
C SER A 85 12.30 2.74 12.57
N GLN A 86 11.48 3.52 11.86
CA GLN A 86 11.54 4.97 11.96
C GLN A 86 11.19 5.42 13.37
N GLY A 87 10.14 4.82 13.93
CA GLY A 87 9.75 5.15 15.30
C GLY A 87 10.80 4.77 16.31
N ARG A 88 11.43 3.61 16.09
CA ARG A 88 12.47 3.14 17.02
C ARG A 88 13.67 4.06 17.00
N GLU A 89 14.08 4.50 15.82
CA GLU A 89 15.20 5.42 15.70
C GLU A 89 14.92 6.70 16.47
N ASN A 90 13.73 7.22 16.30
CA ASN A 90 13.35 8.45 16.98
C ASN A 90 13.34 8.26 18.49
N ALA A 91 12.90 7.11 18.94
CA ALA A 91 12.81 6.84 20.37
C ALA A 91 14.19 6.73 21.00
N GLU A 92 15.15 6.23 20.28
CA GLU A 92 16.51 6.06 20.82
C GLU A 92 17.27 7.36 20.89
N ASP A 93 16.91 8.29 20.06
CA ASP A 93 17.57 9.59 20.06
C ASP A 93 16.99 10.48 21.15
#